data_879e59ef4acda6a219643417dd538252
#
_entry.id   879e59ef4acda6a219643417dd538252
#
_cell.length_a   1.000
_cell.length_b   1.000
_cell.length_c   1.000
_cell.angle_alpha   90.00
_cell.angle_beta   90.00
_cell.angle_gamma   90.00
#
_symmetry.space_group_name_H-M   'P 1'
#
loop_
_entity.id
_entity.type
_entity.pdbx_description
1 polymer ?
#
loop_
_entity_poly.entity_id
_entity_poly.type
_entity_poly.pdbx_seq_one_letter_code
_entity_poly.pdbx_strand_id
1 'polypeptide(L)'
;VKTKLRICSMALVFALAAVLPAGATDLVIAMPNWPSGQAAANILKVGIAKKFGLEAEIQPLGTLNAFVGLDGGKVDIQPEVWRPNFDELIKKYVTEKSTVTLSPRGVAAWQGLCATPEAAKTIKSVSDLADAAKTKILDTDDDGLGEMWIGAPTWLSTGIERVRANSYGYGANLTLVEVEEDVAMAAVDAAVATGRPMVFYCYAPHHVFELHKLVRLEEPPHDDAKWKIVPARDPLWISKSSATTAWDATEFRIAYATAFGKKHPDIARFLDHVDFSQEEVTKMSYALEVERQLPIDYATKWVEANATRIDGWAKQ
;
A
#
# COMPACT_ATOMS: atom_id res chain seq x y z
N VAL A 1 10.34 -85.63 -17.56
CA VAL A 1 10.56 -84.59 -16.55
C VAL A 1 9.62 -83.48 -16.88
N LYS A 2 8.56 -83.26 -16.06
CA LYS A 2 7.49 -82.26 -16.26
C LYS A 2 7.76 -81.11 -15.24
N THR A 3 8.22 -79.96 -15.72
CA THR A 3 8.44 -78.78 -14.90
C THR A 3 7.13 -77.96 -14.85
N LYS A 4 6.55 -77.80 -13.66
CA LYS A 4 5.36 -76.95 -13.43
C LYS A 4 5.78 -75.50 -13.18
N LEU A 5 5.38 -74.64 -14.09
CA LEU A 5 5.55 -73.17 -13.93
C LEU A 5 4.47 -72.59 -12.98
N ARG A 6 4.88 -72.07 -11.83
CA ARG A 6 3.95 -71.42 -10.92
C ARG A 6 3.92 -69.90 -11.28
N ILE A 7 2.76 -69.48 -11.76
CA ILE A 7 2.48 -68.05 -12.00
C ILE A 7 2.07 -67.44 -10.66
N CYS A 8 2.92 -66.52 -10.11
CA CYS A 8 2.56 -65.68 -8.98
C CYS A 8 1.80 -64.47 -9.50
N SER A 9 0.52 -64.42 -9.24
CA SER A 9 -0.29 -63.20 -9.51
C SER A 9 -0.06 -62.17 -8.41
N MET A 10 0.63 -61.11 -8.77
CA MET A 10 0.86 -59.95 -7.90
C MET A 10 -0.35 -59.01 -8.09
N ALA A 11 -1.23 -58.96 -7.09
CA ALA A 11 -2.36 -58.04 -7.07
C ALA A 11 -1.84 -56.62 -6.76
N LEU A 12 -1.90 -55.76 -7.77
CA LEU A 12 -1.57 -54.32 -7.63
C LEU A 12 -2.76 -53.60 -7.00
N VAL A 13 -2.67 -53.29 -5.69
CA VAL A 13 -3.67 -52.46 -4.99
C VAL A 13 -3.43 -51.00 -5.38
N PHE A 14 -4.26 -50.47 -6.27
CA PHE A 14 -4.33 -49.03 -6.53
C PHE A 14 -5.01 -48.36 -5.33
N ALA A 15 -4.21 -47.71 -4.48
CA ALA A 15 -4.72 -46.77 -3.47
C ALA A 15 -5.23 -45.53 -4.23
N LEU A 16 -6.55 -45.38 -4.36
CA LEU A 16 -7.19 -44.14 -4.81
C LEU A 16 -6.97 -43.09 -3.71
N ALA A 17 -5.93 -42.25 -3.83
CA ALA A 17 -5.81 -41.06 -3.02
C ALA A 17 -6.99 -40.14 -3.37
N ALA A 18 -7.94 -39.99 -2.46
CA ALA A 18 -8.99 -39.01 -2.55
C ALA A 18 -8.32 -37.64 -2.54
N VAL A 19 -8.20 -36.99 -3.70
CA VAL A 19 -7.87 -35.56 -3.81
C VAL A 19 -9.08 -34.84 -3.23
N LEU A 20 -8.96 -34.41 -1.97
CA LEU A 20 -9.93 -33.50 -1.39
C LEU A 20 -9.92 -32.23 -2.28
N PRO A 21 -11.09 -31.76 -2.76
CA PRO A 21 -11.12 -30.50 -3.49
C PRO A 21 -10.51 -29.45 -2.58
N ALA A 22 -9.49 -28.70 -3.05
CA ALA A 22 -9.07 -27.48 -2.43
C ALA A 22 -10.34 -26.64 -2.25
N GLY A 23 -10.67 -26.29 -1.01
CA GLY A 23 -11.89 -25.55 -0.70
C GLY A 23 -11.99 -24.36 -1.64
N ALA A 24 -13.13 -24.23 -2.33
CA ALA A 24 -13.36 -23.07 -3.18
C ALA A 24 -13.30 -21.84 -2.29
N THR A 25 -12.45 -20.89 -2.64
CA THR A 25 -12.34 -19.62 -1.96
C THR A 25 -13.62 -18.82 -2.16
N ASP A 26 -14.22 -18.32 -1.09
CA ASP A 26 -15.51 -17.62 -1.16
C ASP A 26 -15.39 -16.21 -1.68
N LEU A 27 -14.24 -15.56 -1.41
CA LEU A 27 -13.92 -14.19 -1.82
C LEU A 27 -12.41 -13.96 -1.93
N VAL A 28 -12.03 -12.89 -2.64
CA VAL A 28 -10.63 -12.49 -2.87
C VAL A 28 -10.39 -11.09 -2.32
N ILE A 29 -9.35 -10.94 -1.46
CA ILE A 29 -8.90 -9.66 -0.94
C ILE A 29 -7.57 -9.32 -1.60
N ALA A 30 -7.49 -8.17 -2.28
CA ALA A 30 -6.23 -7.65 -2.79
C ALA A 30 -5.32 -7.24 -1.61
N MET A 31 -4.03 -7.56 -1.73
CA MET A 31 -3.04 -7.17 -0.73
C MET A 31 -1.99 -6.28 -1.39
N PRO A 32 -1.95 -4.99 -1.04
CA PRO A 32 -0.92 -4.09 -1.52
C PRO A 32 0.46 -4.42 -0.89
N ASN A 33 1.52 -3.84 -1.44
CA ASN A 33 2.89 -4.12 -1.00
C ASN A 33 3.41 -3.22 0.13
N TRP A 34 2.57 -2.40 0.76
CA TRP A 34 2.94 -1.62 1.94
C TRP A 34 2.39 -2.25 3.24
N PRO A 35 3.09 -2.06 4.39
CA PRO A 35 2.85 -2.84 5.61
C PRO A 35 1.44 -2.71 6.19
N SER A 36 0.90 -1.50 6.29
CA SER A 36 -0.46 -1.28 6.85
C SER A 36 -1.54 -1.97 6.01
N GLY A 37 -1.42 -1.89 4.68
CA GLY A 37 -2.35 -2.54 3.77
C GLY A 37 -2.27 -4.07 3.83
N GLN A 38 -1.08 -4.64 4.06
CA GLN A 38 -0.90 -6.08 4.28
C GLN A 38 -1.57 -6.52 5.59
N ALA A 39 -1.37 -5.77 6.67
CA ALA A 39 -2.02 -6.03 7.94
C ALA A 39 -3.55 -5.91 7.84
N ALA A 40 -4.06 -4.82 7.23
CA ALA A 40 -5.48 -4.58 7.03
C ALA A 40 -6.14 -5.69 6.18
N ALA A 41 -5.52 -6.12 5.08
CA ALA A 41 -6.02 -7.23 4.27
C ALA A 41 -6.21 -8.50 5.09
N ASN A 42 -5.23 -8.84 5.94
CA ASN A 42 -5.29 -10.02 6.78
C ASN A 42 -6.27 -9.87 7.96
N ILE A 43 -6.42 -8.66 8.54
CA ILE A 43 -7.45 -8.40 9.57
C ILE A 43 -8.85 -8.60 8.97
N LEU A 44 -9.09 -8.09 7.75
CA LEU A 44 -10.37 -8.29 7.06
C LEU A 44 -10.61 -9.77 6.78
N LYS A 45 -9.60 -10.52 6.30
CA LYS A 45 -9.67 -11.97 6.10
C LYS A 45 -10.10 -12.70 7.36
N VAL A 46 -9.36 -12.51 8.46
CA VAL A 46 -9.63 -13.20 9.73
C VAL A 46 -10.98 -12.76 10.34
N GLY A 47 -11.30 -11.47 10.25
CA GLY A 47 -12.57 -10.92 10.73
C GLY A 47 -13.77 -11.48 9.98
N ILE A 48 -13.71 -11.55 8.66
CA ILE A 48 -14.77 -12.11 7.80
C ILE A 48 -14.94 -13.60 8.07
N ALA A 49 -13.85 -14.36 8.14
CA ALA A 49 -13.91 -15.79 8.46
C ALA A 49 -14.57 -16.02 9.83
N LYS A 50 -14.18 -15.25 10.85
CA LYS A 50 -14.72 -15.37 12.21
C LYS A 50 -16.20 -15.00 12.31
N LYS A 51 -16.68 -14.01 11.53
CA LYS A 51 -18.06 -13.50 11.65
C LYS A 51 -19.04 -14.14 10.69
N PHE A 52 -18.59 -14.50 9.49
CA PHE A 52 -19.47 -14.95 8.42
C PHE A 52 -19.16 -16.38 7.96
N GLY A 53 -18.06 -16.99 8.46
CA GLY A 53 -17.66 -18.35 8.08
C GLY A 53 -17.19 -18.47 6.63
N LEU A 54 -16.77 -17.37 6.00
CA LEU A 54 -16.30 -17.34 4.61
C LEU A 54 -14.78 -17.29 4.54
N GLU A 55 -14.20 -18.10 3.66
CA GLU A 55 -12.75 -18.14 3.47
C GLU A 55 -12.31 -17.17 2.37
N ALA A 56 -11.39 -16.27 2.75
CA ALA A 56 -10.81 -15.31 1.82
C ALA A 56 -9.43 -15.75 1.33
N GLU A 57 -9.22 -15.65 0.01
CA GLU A 57 -7.87 -15.67 -0.57
C GLU A 57 -7.24 -14.28 -0.48
N ILE A 58 -5.97 -14.22 -0.08
CA ILE A 58 -5.15 -13.00 -0.17
C ILE A 58 -4.38 -13.05 -1.48
N GLN A 59 -4.60 -12.04 -2.34
CA GLN A 59 -3.91 -11.93 -3.61
C GLN A 59 -3.02 -10.67 -3.62
N PRO A 60 -1.67 -10.82 -3.65
CA PRO A 60 -0.76 -9.68 -3.82
C PRO A 60 -1.01 -9.01 -5.17
N LEU A 61 -1.41 -7.74 -5.14
CA LEU A 61 -1.75 -6.96 -6.33
C LEU A 61 -1.35 -5.50 -6.18
N GLY A 62 -0.71 -4.97 -7.23
CA GLY A 62 -0.55 -3.52 -7.37
C GLY A 62 -1.91 -2.83 -7.62
N THR A 63 -1.99 -1.56 -7.29
CA THR A 63 -3.22 -0.75 -7.25
C THR A 63 -4.06 -0.82 -8.53
N LEU A 64 -3.45 -0.65 -9.70
CA LEU A 64 -4.16 -0.70 -10.97
C LEU A 64 -4.85 -2.05 -11.20
N ASN A 65 -4.14 -3.14 -10.91
CA ASN A 65 -4.66 -4.50 -11.08
C ASN A 65 -5.77 -4.81 -10.08
N ALA A 66 -5.68 -4.27 -8.86
CA ALA A 66 -6.74 -4.40 -7.87
C ALA A 66 -8.06 -3.76 -8.33
N PHE A 67 -8.02 -2.53 -8.88
CA PHE A 67 -9.20 -1.87 -9.43
C PHE A 67 -9.77 -2.59 -10.67
N VAL A 68 -8.91 -3.10 -11.54
CA VAL A 68 -9.35 -3.93 -12.69
C VAL A 68 -9.99 -5.24 -12.19
N GLY A 69 -9.44 -5.83 -11.13
CA GLY A 69 -9.99 -7.02 -10.48
C GLY A 69 -11.36 -6.78 -9.86
N LEU A 70 -11.54 -5.66 -9.15
CA LEU A 70 -12.82 -5.23 -8.57
C LEU A 70 -13.89 -5.01 -9.65
N ASP A 71 -13.54 -4.28 -10.73
CA ASP A 71 -14.43 -4.03 -11.87
C ASP A 71 -14.85 -5.32 -12.57
N GLY A 72 -13.92 -6.27 -12.70
CA GLY A 72 -14.14 -7.57 -13.37
C GLY A 72 -14.64 -8.69 -12.48
N GLY A 73 -14.88 -8.45 -11.18
CA GLY A 73 -15.37 -9.46 -10.24
C GLY A 73 -14.36 -10.59 -9.94
N LYS A 74 -13.06 -10.32 -10.10
CA LYS A 74 -11.96 -11.24 -9.75
C LYS A 74 -11.32 -10.92 -8.40
N VAL A 75 -11.57 -9.73 -7.90
CA VAL A 75 -11.21 -9.23 -6.58
C VAL A 75 -12.49 -8.70 -5.96
N ASP A 76 -12.71 -8.97 -4.69
CA ASP A 76 -13.89 -8.52 -3.96
C ASP A 76 -13.62 -7.32 -3.07
N ILE A 77 -12.43 -7.25 -2.47
CA ILE A 77 -12.07 -6.22 -1.48
C ILE A 77 -10.65 -5.69 -1.73
N GLN A 78 -10.47 -4.36 -1.61
CA GLN A 78 -9.20 -3.64 -1.53
C GLN A 78 -9.14 -2.91 -0.18
N PRO A 79 -8.16 -3.19 0.70
CA PRO A 79 -8.16 -2.68 2.08
C PRO A 79 -7.83 -1.18 2.18
N GLU A 80 -7.01 -0.65 1.28
CA GLU A 80 -6.57 0.74 1.33
C GLU A 80 -6.56 1.39 -0.06
N VAL A 81 -7.49 2.29 -0.28
CA VAL A 81 -7.59 3.14 -1.48
C VAL A 81 -7.26 4.58 -1.07
N TRP A 82 -6.05 5.00 -1.39
CA TRP A 82 -5.49 6.29 -0.98
C TRP A 82 -5.91 7.43 -1.90
N ARG A 83 -6.38 8.53 -1.32
CA ARG A 83 -6.65 9.79 -2.01
C ARG A 83 -5.59 10.83 -1.65
N PRO A 84 -5.21 11.69 -2.61
CA PRO A 84 -5.69 11.81 -3.99
C PRO A 84 -5.02 10.86 -5.00
N ASN A 85 -4.13 9.96 -4.59
CA ASN A 85 -3.34 9.09 -5.47
C ASN A 85 -4.21 8.32 -6.47
N PHE A 86 -5.38 7.84 -6.04
CA PHE A 86 -6.26 6.97 -6.81
C PHE A 86 -7.48 7.69 -7.38
N ASP A 87 -7.52 9.03 -7.35
CA ASP A 87 -8.70 9.80 -7.75
C ASP A 87 -9.16 9.52 -9.18
N GLU A 88 -8.24 9.34 -10.12
CA GLU A 88 -8.59 8.94 -11.49
C GLU A 88 -9.24 7.55 -11.57
N LEU A 89 -8.81 6.60 -10.73
CA LEU A 89 -9.40 5.28 -10.65
C LEU A 89 -10.77 5.33 -9.94
N ILE A 90 -10.87 6.11 -8.87
CA ILE A 90 -12.13 6.37 -8.16
C ILE A 90 -13.14 6.99 -9.12
N LYS A 91 -12.76 8.03 -9.85
CA LYS A 91 -13.63 8.65 -10.86
C LYS A 91 -14.13 7.60 -11.86
N LYS A 92 -13.21 6.81 -12.43
CA LYS A 92 -13.55 5.80 -13.44
C LYS A 92 -14.43 4.69 -12.91
N TYR A 93 -14.09 4.09 -11.78
CA TYR A 93 -14.73 2.85 -11.33
C TYR A 93 -15.84 3.06 -10.31
N VAL A 94 -15.76 4.11 -9.49
CA VAL A 94 -16.79 4.44 -8.49
C VAL A 94 -17.85 5.36 -9.10
N THR A 95 -17.42 6.48 -9.73
CA THR A 95 -18.36 7.50 -10.22
C THR A 95 -18.95 7.17 -11.59
N GLU A 96 -18.12 6.84 -12.58
CA GLU A 96 -18.58 6.66 -13.95
C GLU A 96 -19.16 5.25 -14.18
N LYS A 97 -18.46 4.20 -13.77
CA LYS A 97 -18.92 2.82 -13.96
C LYS A 97 -19.80 2.28 -12.84
N SER A 98 -19.67 2.82 -11.63
CA SER A 98 -20.37 2.34 -10.42
C SER A 98 -20.15 0.85 -10.13
N THR A 99 -19.00 0.30 -10.54
CA THR A 99 -18.62 -1.11 -10.34
C THR A 99 -17.83 -1.34 -9.06
N VAL A 100 -17.30 -0.26 -8.45
CA VAL A 100 -16.60 -0.26 -7.18
C VAL A 100 -17.31 0.67 -6.20
N THR A 101 -17.40 0.24 -4.94
CA THR A 101 -17.94 1.02 -3.82
C THR A 101 -16.81 1.34 -2.85
N LEU A 102 -16.75 2.59 -2.37
CA LEU A 102 -15.87 2.99 -1.27
C LEU A 102 -16.64 2.96 0.04
N SER A 103 -16.02 2.40 1.08
CA SER A 103 -16.52 2.52 2.46
C SER A 103 -16.69 3.99 2.86
N PRO A 104 -17.76 4.35 3.60
CA PRO A 104 -17.97 5.73 4.04
C PRO A 104 -16.94 6.21 5.06
N ARG A 105 -16.30 5.29 5.79
CA ARG A 105 -15.27 5.60 6.78
C ARG A 105 -13.89 5.56 6.14
N GLY A 106 -13.06 6.54 6.48
CA GLY A 106 -11.67 6.64 6.04
C GLY A 106 -10.75 6.93 7.21
N VAL A 107 -9.47 6.67 6.99
CA VAL A 107 -8.38 7.04 7.89
C VAL A 107 -7.72 8.29 7.31
N ALA A 108 -7.70 9.37 8.09
CA ALA A 108 -6.98 10.58 7.68
C ALA A 108 -5.48 10.29 7.60
N ALA A 109 -4.84 10.84 6.59
CA ALA A 109 -3.45 10.57 6.28
C ALA A 109 -2.72 11.85 5.85
N TRP A 110 -1.41 11.75 5.60
CA TRP A 110 -0.58 12.81 5.08
C TRP A 110 0.50 12.23 4.16
N GLN A 111 0.91 12.97 3.15
CA GLN A 111 1.97 12.61 2.21
C GLN A 111 2.84 13.83 1.92
N GLY A 112 4.13 13.61 1.65
CA GLY A 112 5.07 14.68 1.31
C GLY A 112 6.52 14.20 1.33
N LEU A 113 7.45 15.13 1.55
CA LEU A 113 8.86 14.82 1.67
C LEU A 113 9.33 15.02 3.11
N CYS A 114 10.15 14.09 3.59
CA CYS A 114 10.80 14.15 4.89
C CYS A 114 12.31 14.22 4.75
N ALA A 115 12.94 14.87 5.73
CA ALA A 115 14.38 14.93 5.90
C ALA A 115 14.80 14.24 7.21
N THR A 116 15.94 13.55 7.18
CA THR A 116 16.63 13.16 8.42
C THR A 116 17.06 14.39 9.21
N PRO A 117 17.28 14.30 10.54
CA PRO A 117 17.75 15.45 11.33
C PRO A 117 18.99 16.14 10.77
N GLU A 118 19.88 15.36 10.14
CA GLU A 118 21.10 15.90 9.53
C GLU A 118 20.78 16.69 8.25
N ALA A 119 19.98 16.14 7.32
CA ALA A 119 19.56 16.85 6.12
C ALA A 119 18.77 18.12 6.45
N ALA A 120 17.92 18.05 7.48
CA ALA A 120 17.11 19.18 7.94
C ALA A 120 17.93 20.38 8.48
N LYS A 121 19.24 20.26 8.70
CA LYS A 121 20.10 21.41 9.01
C LYS A 121 20.25 22.35 7.81
N THR A 122 20.25 21.81 6.59
CA THR A 122 20.48 22.53 5.34
C THR A 122 19.21 22.67 4.50
N ILE A 123 18.40 21.62 4.40
CA ILE A 123 17.20 21.53 3.56
C ILE A 123 15.97 21.67 4.47
N LYS A 124 15.21 22.75 4.29
CA LYS A 124 14.04 23.10 5.11
C LYS A 124 12.72 22.93 4.35
N SER A 125 12.76 23.17 3.05
CA SER A 125 11.59 23.19 2.18
C SER A 125 11.83 22.36 0.93
N VAL A 126 10.74 21.98 0.26
CA VAL A 126 10.81 21.30 -1.05
C VAL A 126 11.51 22.19 -2.09
N SER A 127 11.37 23.51 -1.98
CA SER A 127 12.05 24.46 -2.87
C SER A 127 13.57 24.44 -2.72
N ASP A 128 14.09 24.08 -1.54
CA ASP A 128 15.54 23.98 -1.32
C ASP A 128 16.20 22.87 -2.16
N LEU A 129 15.43 21.88 -2.57
CA LEU A 129 15.90 20.78 -3.42
C LEU A 129 16.22 21.24 -4.86
N ALA A 130 15.73 22.40 -5.29
CA ALA A 130 16.11 23.00 -6.57
C ALA A 130 17.46 23.72 -6.53
N ASP A 131 18.08 23.87 -5.35
CA ASP A 131 19.40 24.47 -5.17
C ASP A 131 20.48 23.37 -5.12
N ALA A 132 21.28 23.25 -6.19
CA ALA A 132 22.34 22.25 -6.31
C ALA A 132 23.40 22.36 -5.18
N ALA A 133 23.63 23.55 -4.62
CA ALA A 133 24.57 23.72 -3.52
C ALA A 133 24.04 23.09 -2.22
N LYS A 134 22.71 23.09 -2.03
CA LYS A 134 22.07 22.47 -0.87
C LYS A 134 21.93 20.94 -1.04
N THR A 135 21.60 20.48 -2.25
CA THR A 135 21.40 19.04 -2.51
C THR A 135 22.69 18.25 -2.57
N LYS A 136 23.84 18.92 -2.74
CA LYS A 136 25.16 18.25 -2.71
C LYS A 136 25.41 17.41 -1.45
N ILE A 137 24.80 17.73 -0.32
CA ILE A 137 24.92 16.92 0.91
C ILE A 137 24.23 15.55 0.80
N LEU A 138 23.36 15.36 -0.19
CA LEU A 138 22.63 14.12 -0.46
C LEU A 138 23.36 13.21 -1.44
N ASP A 139 24.44 13.66 -2.09
CA ASP A 139 25.27 12.91 -3.00
C ASP A 139 26.08 11.85 -2.22
N THR A 140 25.75 10.59 -2.41
CA THR A 140 26.32 9.46 -1.64
C THR A 140 27.31 8.62 -2.44
N ASP A 141 27.40 8.81 -3.76
CA ASP A 141 28.27 8.06 -4.67
C ASP A 141 29.26 8.96 -5.47
N ASP A 142 29.29 10.28 -5.15
CA ASP A 142 30.16 11.28 -5.76
C ASP A 142 29.94 11.48 -7.27
N ASP A 143 28.72 11.23 -7.79
CA ASP A 143 28.37 11.46 -9.20
C ASP A 143 27.96 12.90 -9.49
N GLY A 144 27.79 13.72 -8.44
CA GLY A 144 27.41 15.13 -8.47
C GLY A 144 25.92 15.37 -8.36
N LEU A 145 25.08 14.33 -8.23
CA LEU A 145 23.66 14.38 -7.95
C LEU A 145 23.38 13.79 -6.56
N GLY A 146 22.43 14.33 -5.85
CA GLY A 146 21.98 13.71 -4.60
C GLY A 146 20.98 12.59 -4.85
N GLU A 147 20.88 11.59 -3.99
CA GLU A 147 19.88 10.53 -4.09
C GLU A 147 18.64 10.87 -3.26
N MET A 148 17.46 10.64 -3.86
CA MET A 148 16.19 10.77 -3.15
C MET A 148 15.23 9.65 -3.50
N TRP A 149 14.82 8.85 -2.52
CA TRP A 149 13.75 7.88 -2.71
C TRP A 149 12.40 8.58 -2.87
N ILE A 150 11.66 8.23 -3.93
CA ILE A 150 10.38 8.85 -4.29
C ILE A 150 9.19 7.90 -4.22
N GLY A 151 9.39 6.67 -3.73
CA GLY A 151 8.36 5.65 -3.59
C GLY A 151 8.71 4.34 -4.28
N ALA A 152 7.92 3.30 -4.01
CA ALA A 152 8.08 2.02 -4.69
C ALA A 152 7.65 2.11 -6.17
N PRO A 153 8.24 1.30 -7.08
CA PRO A 153 7.99 1.39 -8.52
C PRO A 153 6.52 1.21 -8.92
N THR A 154 5.75 0.47 -8.13
CA THR A 154 4.33 0.16 -8.40
C THR A 154 3.35 1.15 -7.79
N TRP A 155 3.81 2.13 -7.00
CA TRP A 155 2.94 3.09 -6.35
C TRP A 155 2.53 4.22 -7.31
N LEU A 156 1.28 4.65 -7.24
CA LEU A 156 0.82 5.81 -8.01
C LEU A 156 1.44 7.12 -7.50
N SER A 157 1.73 7.21 -6.20
CA SER A 157 2.45 8.35 -5.61
C SER A 157 3.82 8.56 -6.24
N THR A 158 4.55 7.48 -6.58
CA THR A 158 5.86 7.56 -7.25
C THR A 158 5.77 8.31 -8.57
N GLY A 159 4.73 8.02 -9.36
CA GLY A 159 4.47 8.78 -10.60
C GLY A 159 4.20 10.26 -10.33
N ILE A 160 3.44 10.58 -9.29
CA ILE A 160 3.16 11.96 -8.89
C ILE A 160 4.43 12.65 -8.39
N GLU A 161 5.28 11.97 -7.61
CA GLU A 161 6.57 12.55 -7.17
C GLU A 161 7.53 12.82 -8.34
N ARG A 162 7.51 12.03 -9.43
CA ARG A 162 8.25 12.38 -10.67
C ARG A 162 7.73 13.71 -11.27
N VAL A 163 6.41 13.90 -11.28
CA VAL A 163 5.80 15.17 -11.73
C VAL A 163 6.24 16.32 -10.82
N ARG A 164 6.23 16.11 -9.52
CA ARG A 164 6.66 17.11 -8.52
C ARG A 164 8.13 17.47 -8.69
N ALA A 165 9.01 16.46 -8.87
CA ALA A 165 10.42 16.68 -9.14
C ALA A 165 10.66 17.55 -10.37
N ASN A 166 9.93 17.29 -11.45
CA ASN A 166 9.98 18.10 -12.66
C ASN A 166 9.41 19.51 -12.44
N SER A 167 8.30 19.62 -11.72
CA SER A 167 7.58 20.91 -11.53
C SER A 167 8.34 21.87 -10.60
N TYR A 168 8.92 21.36 -9.53
CA TYR A 168 9.78 22.15 -8.62
C TYR A 168 11.19 22.34 -9.18
N GLY A 169 11.60 21.56 -10.20
CA GLY A 169 12.92 21.65 -10.84
C GLY A 169 14.02 20.85 -10.12
N TYR A 170 13.74 20.18 -9.00
CA TYR A 170 14.76 19.43 -8.27
C TYR A 170 15.18 18.12 -8.96
N GLY A 171 14.41 17.61 -9.90
CA GLY A 171 14.80 16.46 -10.72
C GLY A 171 16.07 16.68 -11.55
N ALA A 172 16.54 17.94 -11.69
CA ALA A 172 17.81 18.23 -12.34
C ALA A 172 19.03 18.08 -11.39
N ASN A 173 18.81 18.05 -10.07
CA ASN A 173 19.85 18.02 -9.04
C ASN A 173 19.86 16.68 -8.27
N LEU A 174 18.87 15.82 -8.52
CA LEU A 174 18.67 14.59 -7.75
C LEU A 174 18.46 13.39 -8.65
N THR A 175 19.12 12.30 -8.33
CA THR A 175 18.78 10.97 -8.83
C THR A 175 17.55 10.47 -8.07
N LEU A 176 16.44 10.25 -8.80
CA LEU A 176 15.17 9.78 -8.23
C LEU A 176 15.23 8.26 -8.07
N VAL A 177 15.33 7.78 -6.84
CA VAL A 177 15.45 6.35 -6.51
C VAL A 177 14.06 5.74 -6.32
N GLU A 178 13.82 4.62 -7.00
CA GLU A 178 12.58 3.85 -6.93
C GLU A 178 12.91 2.41 -6.57
N VAL A 179 12.78 2.09 -5.30
CA VAL A 179 12.97 0.74 -4.75
C VAL A 179 11.80 0.40 -3.82
N GLU A 180 11.62 -0.87 -3.50
CA GLU A 180 10.58 -1.29 -2.56
C GLU A 180 10.79 -0.62 -1.19
N GLU A 181 9.68 -0.44 -0.46
CA GLU A 181 9.64 0.37 0.76
C GLU A 181 10.56 -0.15 1.86
N ASP A 182 10.64 -1.47 2.05
CA ASP A 182 11.51 -2.11 3.05
C ASP A 182 12.99 -1.78 2.82
N VAL A 183 13.42 -1.71 1.56
CA VAL A 183 14.79 -1.30 1.18
C VAL A 183 15.02 0.17 1.51
N ALA A 184 14.04 1.03 1.19
CA ALA A 184 14.12 2.46 1.47
C ALA A 184 14.12 2.75 2.98
N MET A 185 13.27 2.09 3.75
CA MET A 185 13.22 2.29 5.21
C MET A 185 14.50 1.80 5.88
N ALA A 186 15.09 0.69 5.43
CA ALA A 186 16.40 0.26 5.90
C ALA A 186 17.50 1.32 5.62
N ALA A 187 17.43 2.01 4.46
CA ALA A 187 18.34 3.11 4.15
C ALA A 187 18.11 4.34 5.05
N VAL A 188 16.86 4.66 5.40
CA VAL A 188 16.51 5.71 6.37
C VAL A 188 17.06 5.38 7.76
N ASP A 189 16.86 4.14 8.23
CA ASP A 189 17.40 3.67 9.52
C ASP A 189 18.92 3.83 9.57
N ALA A 190 19.61 3.37 8.53
CA ALA A 190 21.06 3.50 8.41
C ALA A 190 21.52 4.96 8.36
N ALA A 191 20.81 5.83 7.63
CA ALA A 191 21.12 7.25 7.52
C ALA A 191 20.99 7.96 8.87
N VAL A 192 19.91 7.71 9.60
CA VAL A 192 19.71 8.29 10.95
C VAL A 192 20.75 7.76 11.93
N ALA A 193 21.02 6.46 11.94
CA ALA A 193 21.98 5.83 12.86
C ALA A 193 23.41 6.36 12.66
N THR A 194 23.78 6.71 11.42
CA THR A 194 25.12 7.20 11.07
C THR A 194 25.22 8.72 10.98
N GLY A 195 24.14 9.45 11.21
CA GLY A 195 24.10 10.92 11.06
C GLY A 195 24.27 11.37 9.60
N ARG A 196 23.85 10.54 8.63
CA ARG A 196 23.94 10.87 7.19
C ARG A 196 22.71 11.65 6.76
N PRO A 197 22.88 12.72 5.96
CA PRO A 197 21.75 13.45 5.40
C PRO A 197 20.99 12.59 4.40
N MET A 198 19.65 12.62 4.48
CA MET A 198 18.77 11.96 3.52
C MET A 198 17.44 12.71 3.44
N VAL A 199 16.91 12.87 2.24
CA VAL A 199 15.55 13.34 1.95
C VAL A 199 14.83 12.23 1.20
N PHE A 200 13.56 12.00 1.52
CA PHE A 200 12.78 10.91 0.93
C PHE A 200 11.28 11.19 0.97
N TYR A 201 10.53 10.53 0.09
CA TYR A 201 9.07 10.52 0.16
C TYR A 201 8.62 9.82 1.43
N CYS A 202 7.69 10.43 2.14
CA CYS A 202 7.16 9.91 3.39
C CYS A 202 5.65 10.14 3.49
N TYR A 203 4.99 9.32 4.26
CA TYR A 203 3.55 9.42 4.50
C TYR A 203 3.20 8.99 5.94
N ALA A 204 2.08 9.46 6.42
CA ALA A 204 1.54 9.09 7.72
C ALA A 204 0.06 8.66 7.58
N PRO A 205 -0.40 7.71 8.38
CA PRO A 205 0.29 7.02 9.49
C PRO A 205 1.35 6.01 9.02
N HIS A 206 2.53 6.01 9.65
CA HIS A 206 3.65 5.13 9.33
C HIS A 206 4.60 4.98 10.53
N HIS A 207 5.18 3.79 10.73
CA HIS A 207 6.07 3.48 11.86
C HIS A 207 7.37 4.31 11.90
N VAL A 208 7.83 4.80 10.76
CA VAL A 208 9.08 5.56 10.66
C VAL A 208 9.11 6.79 11.57
N PHE A 209 7.93 7.39 11.84
CA PHE A 209 7.81 8.54 12.74
C PHE A 209 7.87 8.18 14.22
N GLU A 210 7.63 6.91 14.57
CA GLU A 210 7.83 6.40 15.93
C GLU A 210 9.32 6.10 16.19
N LEU A 211 10.05 5.69 15.15
CA LEU A 211 11.46 5.34 15.26
C LEU A 211 12.37 6.57 15.20
N HIS A 212 12.02 7.57 14.38
CA HIS A 212 12.93 8.65 14.03
C HIS A 212 12.28 10.03 14.16
N LYS A 213 13.07 11.00 14.60
CA LYS A 213 12.69 12.42 14.63
C LYS A 213 12.86 13.05 13.25
N LEU A 214 12.04 12.63 12.30
CA LEU A 214 12.05 13.17 10.95
C LEU A 214 11.44 14.57 10.89
N VAL A 215 11.91 15.38 9.96
CA VAL A 215 11.39 16.72 9.68
C VAL A 215 10.64 16.70 8.36
N ARG A 216 9.36 17.05 8.38
CA ARG A 216 8.59 17.29 7.15
C ARG A 216 9.09 18.56 6.47
N LEU A 217 9.40 18.46 5.18
CA LEU A 217 9.82 19.66 4.44
C LEU A 217 8.63 20.60 4.24
N GLU A 218 8.90 21.90 4.38
CA GLU A 218 7.90 22.94 4.15
C GLU A 218 7.56 23.02 2.66
N GLU A 219 6.30 23.24 2.37
CA GLU A 219 5.79 23.48 1.01
C GLU A 219 4.60 24.43 1.04
N PRO A 220 4.31 25.13 -0.09
CA PRO A 220 3.09 25.91 -0.22
C PRO A 220 1.87 25.03 0.03
N PRO A 221 0.83 25.51 0.71
CA PRO A 221 -0.43 24.79 0.87
C PRO A 221 -0.97 24.32 -0.47
N HIS A 222 -1.78 23.25 -0.44
CA HIS A 222 -2.41 22.73 -1.65
C HIS A 222 -3.21 23.81 -2.38
N ASP A 223 -3.09 23.83 -3.70
CA ASP A 223 -3.77 24.75 -4.60
C ASP A 223 -4.10 24.00 -5.90
N ASP A 224 -5.38 23.72 -6.13
CA ASP A 224 -5.88 23.02 -7.33
C ASP A 224 -5.43 23.69 -8.64
N ALA A 225 -5.26 25.00 -8.64
CA ALA A 225 -4.78 25.73 -9.83
C ALA A 225 -3.32 25.41 -10.19
N LYS A 226 -2.55 24.90 -9.23
CA LYS A 226 -1.14 24.51 -9.36
C LYS A 226 -0.94 22.99 -9.33
N TRP A 227 -2.02 22.23 -9.30
CA TRP A 227 -1.99 20.77 -9.25
C TRP A 227 -2.73 20.17 -10.45
N LYS A 228 -1.97 19.75 -11.45
CA LYS A 228 -2.50 19.11 -12.65
C LYS A 228 -1.70 17.85 -12.95
N ILE A 229 -2.31 16.71 -12.77
CA ILE A 229 -1.70 15.41 -13.07
C ILE A 229 -2.33 14.86 -14.35
N VAL A 230 -1.53 14.75 -15.42
CA VAL A 230 -1.94 14.11 -16.68
C VAL A 230 -1.73 12.60 -16.53
N PRO A 231 -2.68 11.75 -16.95
CA PRO A 231 -2.53 10.31 -16.87
C PRO A 231 -1.28 9.78 -17.59
N ALA A 232 -0.56 8.83 -16.98
CA ALA A 232 0.70 8.26 -17.51
C ALA A 232 0.56 7.53 -18.86
N ARG A 233 -0.66 7.31 -19.35
CA ARG A 233 -0.91 6.83 -20.73
C ARG A 233 -0.56 7.85 -21.82
N ASP A 234 -0.45 9.14 -21.49
CA ASP A 234 0.07 10.16 -22.40
C ASP A 234 1.61 10.10 -22.36
N PRO A 235 2.32 9.86 -23.48
CA PRO A 235 3.80 9.78 -23.49
C PRO A 235 4.49 11.04 -22.95
N LEU A 236 3.79 12.19 -22.96
CA LEU A 236 4.30 13.48 -22.49
C LEU A 236 3.72 13.86 -21.11
N TRP A 237 3.20 12.89 -20.37
CA TRP A 237 2.47 13.14 -19.12
C TRP A 237 3.27 13.97 -18.10
N ILE A 238 4.57 13.71 -17.93
CA ILE A 238 5.40 14.48 -16.99
C ILE A 238 5.46 15.95 -17.42
N SER A 239 5.80 16.23 -18.67
CA SER A 239 5.95 17.62 -19.17
C SER A 239 4.63 18.38 -19.28
N LYS A 240 3.50 17.68 -19.37
CA LYS A 240 2.16 18.28 -19.40
C LYS A 240 1.52 18.40 -18.01
N SER A 241 2.12 17.81 -17.00
CA SER A 241 1.68 17.89 -15.61
C SER A 241 2.38 19.02 -14.88
N SER A 242 1.78 19.50 -13.80
CA SER A 242 2.36 20.48 -12.87
C SER A 242 1.85 20.20 -11.45
N ALA A 243 2.75 20.20 -10.48
CA ALA A 243 2.41 20.04 -9.07
C ALA A 243 3.49 20.74 -8.21
N THR A 244 3.24 22.02 -7.85
CA THR A 244 4.17 22.89 -7.10
C THR A 244 3.61 23.30 -5.75
N THR A 245 2.78 22.47 -5.15
CA THR A 245 2.17 22.65 -3.83
C THR A 245 2.19 21.36 -3.04
N ALA A 246 1.86 21.40 -1.77
CA ALA A 246 1.64 20.21 -0.97
C ALA A 246 0.55 19.32 -1.57
N TRP A 247 0.59 18.04 -1.23
CA TRP A 247 -0.51 17.13 -1.52
C TRP A 247 -1.83 17.66 -0.94
N ASP A 248 -2.95 17.36 -1.60
CA ASP A 248 -4.28 17.64 -1.05
C ASP A 248 -4.55 16.79 0.20
N ALA A 249 -5.63 17.10 0.90
CA ALA A 249 -6.08 16.35 2.06
C ALA A 249 -6.12 14.85 1.74
N THR A 250 -5.27 14.12 2.44
CA THR A 250 -5.05 12.69 2.20
C THR A 250 -5.89 11.87 3.16
N GLU A 251 -6.52 10.84 2.63
CA GLU A 251 -7.18 9.77 3.40
C GLU A 251 -7.07 8.46 2.63
N PHE A 252 -7.32 7.34 3.29
CA PHE A 252 -7.57 6.09 2.60
C PHE A 252 -8.82 5.41 3.13
N ARG A 253 -9.47 4.62 2.27
CA ARG A 253 -10.72 3.92 2.54
C ARG A 253 -10.65 2.50 2.02
N ILE A 254 -11.47 1.62 2.58
CA ILE A 254 -11.71 0.31 2.00
C ILE A 254 -12.55 0.48 0.73
N ALA A 255 -12.23 -0.30 -0.31
CA ALA A 255 -13.07 -0.44 -1.49
C ALA A 255 -13.51 -1.90 -1.65
N TYR A 256 -14.69 -2.10 -2.23
CA TYR A 256 -15.17 -3.43 -2.58
C TYR A 256 -15.94 -3.41 -3.91
N ALA A 257 -15.98 -4.56 -4.59
CA ALA A 257 -16.78 -4.69 -5.81
C ALA A 257 -18.26 -4.47 -5.49
N THR A 258 -18.93 -3.58 -6.21
CA THR A 258 -20.37 -3.29 -5.99
C THR A 258 -21.23 -4.56 -6.13
N ALA A 259 -20.88 -5.45 -7.05
CA ALA A 259 -21.57 -6.73 -7.24
C ALA A 259 -21.39 -7.66 -6.02
N PHE A 260 -20.19 -7.68 -5.42
CA PHE A 260 -19.93 -8.42 -4.18
C PHE A 260 -20.77 -7.86 -3.02
N GLY A 261 -20.80 -6.53 -2.84
CA GLY A 261 -21.61 -5.91 -1.81
C GLY A 261 -23.12 -6.19 -1.94
N LYS A 262 -23.62 -6.30 -3.18
CA LYS A 262 -25.02 -6.71 -3.43
C LYS A 262 -25.28 -8.19 -3.11
N LYS A 263 -24.31 -9.04 -3.36
CA LYS A 263 -24.39 -10.48 -3.07
C LYS A 263 -24.24 -10.79 -1.58
N HIS A 264 -23.41 -10.01 -0.88
CA HIS A 264 -23.08 -10.14 0.55
C HIS A 264 -23.31 -8.81 1.31
N PRO A 265 -24.57 -8.37 1.46
CA PRO A 265 -24.89 -7.07 2.05
C PRO A 265 -24.51 -6.95 3.53
N ASP A 266 -24.40 -8.06 4.23
CA ASP A 266 -23.91 -8.16 5.61
C ASP A 266 -22.40 -7.89 5.69
N ILE A 267 -21.61 -8.40 4.75
CA ILE A 267 -20.18 -8.15 4.66
C ILE A 267 -19.93 -6.70 4.19
N ALA A 268 -20.72 -6.19 3.24
CA ALA A 268 -20.64 -4.80 2.82
C ALA A 268 -20.84 -3.85 4.02
N ARG A 269 -21.88 -4.10 4.85
CA ARG A 269 -22.07 -3.34 6.11
C ARG A 269 -20.88 -3.47 7.06
N PHE A 270 -20.35 -4.68 7.23
CA PHE A 270 -19.14 -4.88 8.02
C PHE A 270 -17.98 -4.00 7.53
N LEU A 271 -17.69 -4.00 6.22
CA LEU A 271 -16.64 -3.18 5.63
C LEU A 271 -16.89 -1.68 5.80
N ASP A 272 -18.15 -1.25 5.71
CA ASP A 272 -18.56 0.15 5.89
C ASP A 272 -18.40 0.65 7.34
N HIS A 273 -18.32 -0.26 8.31
CA HIS A 273 -18.14 0.06 9.72
C HIS A 273 -16.72 -0.09 10.23
N VAL A 274 -15.78 -0.61 9.41
CA VAL A 274 -14.36 -0.65 9.78
C VAL A 274 -13.87 0.78 10.06
N ASP A 275 -13.28 0.99 11.24
CA ASP A 275 -12.93 2.30 11.77
C ASP A 275 -11.51 2.35 12.36
N PHE A 276 -10.51 1.88 11.61
CA PHE A 276 -9.13 1.97 12.05
C PHE A 276 -8.72 3.41 12.37
N SER A 277 -8.01 3.60 13.49
CA SER A 277 -7.39 4.87 13.83
C SER A 277 -6.00 5.00 13.20
N GLN A 278 -5.48 6.22 13.10
CA GLN A 278 -4.10 6.47 12.65
C GLN A 278 -3.07 5.73 13.53
N GLU A 279 -3.30 5.71 14.85
CA GLU A 279 -2.42 5.01 15.79
C GLU A 279 -2.38 3.50 15.51
N GLU A 280 -3.54 2.89 15.23
CA GLU A 280 -3.61 1.47 14.90
C GLU A 280 -2.89 1.16 13.59
N VAL A 281 -3.05 2.00 12.57
CA VAL A 281 -2.36 1.84 11.28
C VAL A 281 -0.84 1.99 11.46
N THR A 282 -0.37 2.91 12.31
CA THR A 282 1.03 3.00 12.68
C THR A 282 1.52 1.72 13.37
N LYS A 283 0.73 1.16 14.31
CA LYS A 283 1.05 -0.12 14.96
C LYS A 283 1.06 -1.30 14.00
N MET A 284 0.17 -1.34 13.01
CA MET A 284 0.18 -2.34 11.94
C MET A 284 1.50 -2.32 11.18
N SER A 285 1.90 -1.13 10.73
CA SER A 285 3.16 -0.93 10.04
C SER A 285 4.38 -1.30 10.92
N TYR A 286 4.38 -0.90 12.18
CA TYR A 286 5.44 -1.22 13.14
C TYR A 286 5.58 -2.73 13.38
N ALA A 287 4.47 -3.41 13.59
CA ALA A 287 4.46 -4.85 13.85
C ALA A 287 5.04 -5.67 12.69
N LEU A 288 4.76 -5.27 11.45
CA LEU A 288 5.24 -6.00 10.28
C LEU A 288 6.70 -5.65 9.97
N GLU A 289 7.06 -4.37 10.00
CA GLU A 289 8.38 -3.91 9.57
C GLU A 289 9.45 -3.97 10.67
N VAL A 290 9.10 -3.63 11.91
CA VAL A 290 10.06 -3.57 13.01
C VAL A 290 10.11 -4.90 13.78
N GLU A 291 8.93 -5.42 14.16
CA GLU A 291 8.82 -6.67 14.91
C GLU A 291 8.85 -7.91 14.00
N ARG A 292 8.85 -7.73 12.68
CA ARG A 292 8.89 -8.81 11.68
C ARG A 292 7.80 -9.86 11.85
N GLN A 293 6.62 -9.45 12.34
CA GLN A 293 5.47 -10.34 12.44
C GLN A 293 4.93 -10.67 11.05
N LEU A 294 4.49 -11.91 10.85
CA LEU A 294 3.76 -12.27 9.63
C LEU A 294 2.38 -11.57 9.65
N PRO A 295 1.90 -11.03 8.51
CA PRO A 295 0.63 -10.32 8.46
C PRO A 295 -0.55 -11.10 9.02
N ILE A 296 -0.61 -12.42 8.76
CA ILE A 296 -1.68 -13.28 9.25
C ILE A 296 -1.62 -13.51 10.77
N ASP A 297 -0.40 -13.62 11.34
CA ASP A 297 -0.21 -13.83 12.80
C ASP A 297 -0.59 -12.56 13.55
N TYR A 298 -0.18 -11.39 13.04
CA TYR A 298 -0.60 -10.10 13.58
C TYR A 298 -2.12 -9.95 13.54
N ALA A 299 -2.73 -10.22 12.37
CA ALA A 299 -4.18 -10.10 12.17
C ALA A 299 -4.97 -11.03 13.11
N THR A 300 -4.52 -12.26 13.30
CA THR A 300 -5.17 -13.22 14.22
C THR A 300 -5.21 -12.69 15.63
N LYS A 301 -4.07 -12.24 16.16
CA LYS A 301 -3.96 -11.65 17.50
C LYS A 301 -4.80 -10.38 17.62
N TRP A 302 -4.76 -9.51 16.58
CA TRP A 302 -5.52 -8.27 16.57
C TRP A 302 -7.03 -8.52 16.60
N VAL A 303 -7.55 -9.45 15.79
CA VAL A 303 -8.98 -9.82 15.75
C VAL A 303 -9.43 -10.47 17.05
N GLU A 304 -8.58 -11.26 17.70
CA GLU A 304 -8.87 -11.82 19.02
C GLU A 304 -8.98 -10.74 20.09
N ALA A 305 -8.01 -9.82 20.14
CA ALA A 305 -7.98 -8.71 21.09
C ALA A 305 -9.11 -7.70 20.88
N ASN A 306 -9.62 -7.57 19.63
CA ASN A 306 -10.67 -6.64 19.26
C ASN A 306 -12.03 -7.31 18.98
N ALA A 307 -12.30 -8.49 19.54
CA ALA A 307 -13.50 -9.28 19.24
C ALA A 307 -14.82 -8.49 19.38
N THR A 308 -14.96 -7.70 20.44
CA THR A 308 -16.16 -6.86 20.67
C THR A 308 -16.33 -5.80 19.57
N ARG A 309 -15.24 -5.19 19.09
CA ARG A 309 -15.27 -4.20 18.01
C ARG A 309 -15.63 -4.84 16.68
N ILE A 310 -15.04 -6.00 16.37
CA ILE A 310 -15.38 -6.85 15.21
C ILE A 310 -16.87 -7.22 15.23
N ASP A 311 -17.42 -7.56 16.41
CA ASP A 311 -18.85 -7.80 16.59
C ASP A 311 -19.68 -6.55 16.31
N GLY A 312 -19.20 -5.38 16.71
CA GLY A 312 -19.81 -4.09 16.43
C GLY A 312 -19.90 -3.79 14.93
N TRP A 313 -18.83 -4.04 14.17
CA TRP A 313 -18.83 -3.85 12.72
C TRP A 313 -19.86 -4.74 12.00
N ALA A 314 -20.13 -5.92 12.52
CA ALA A 314 -21.08 -6.86 11.92
C ALA A 314 -22.55 -6.60 12.29
N LYS A 315 -22.83 -5.87 13.39
CA LYS A 315 -24.19 -5.73 13.95
C LYS A 315 -24.93 -4.46 13.53
N GLN A 316 -24.23 -3.43 13.06
CA GLN A 316 -24.81 -2.17 12.63
C GLN A 316 -25.12 -2.20 11.14
#